data_42b0afc4d6291254408eff7c292e797a
#
_entry.id   42b0afc4d6291254408eff7c292e797a
#
_cell.length_a   1.000
_cell.length_b   1.000
_cell.length_c   1.000
_cell.angle_alpha   90.00
_cell.angle_beta   90.00
_cell.angle_gamma   90.00
#
_symmetry.space_group_name_H-M   'P 1'
#
loop_
_entity.id
_entity.type
_entity.pdbx_description
1 polymer ?
#
loop_
_entity_poly.entity_id
_entity_poly.type
_entity_poly.pdbx_seq_one_letter_code
_entity_poly.pdbx_strand_id
1 'polypeptide(L)'
;VAIASTCTLVWSEYVLPAKSNNSKSKYHKQAIDMKDFQIQGINHIALVCKDLARTVDFYTNMLGLNLIKTIALPDGGQHFFFDIGNGDALAFFWFPQAPLAAPGIASARPDALQTGNLTSAHGSMNHLAFKVPLEKIEEYRKKLVSKGVQVTPVLHHADVPSGFSPEVDETTFISSIYFFDPDGILLEFAANLRELGDPERDIQHQPAKILSQVN
;
A
#
# COMPACT_ATOMS: atom_id res chain seq x y z
N VAL A 1 -34.65 -38.28 -36.89
CA VAL A 1 -35.40 -37.11 -37.37
C VAL A 1 -35.00 -35.94 -36.49
N ALA A 2 -34.18 -35.06 -37.04
CA ALA A 2 -33.70 -33.83 -36.40
C ALA A 2 -34.68 -32.70 -36.72
N ILE A 3 -35.02 -31.89 -35.75
CA ILE A 3 -35.65 -30.59 -35.94
C ILE A 3 -34.75 -29.53 -35.28
N ALA A 4 -34.10 -28.75 -36.15
CA ALA A 4 -33.38 -27.53 -35.76
C ALA A 4 -34.37 -26.37 -35.65
N SER A 5 -34.42 -25.67 -34.55
CA SER A 5 -35.19 -24.43 -34.37
C SER A 5 -34.22 -23.25 -34.29
N THR A 6 -34.20 -22.47 -35.37
CA THR A 6 -33.48 -21.20 -35.48
C THR A 6 -34.27 -20.09 -34.79
N CYS A 7 -33.73 -19.51 -33.73
CA CYS A 7 -34.28 -18.32 -33.08
C CYS A 7 -33.55 -17.08 -33.64
N THR A 8 -34.27 -16.27 -34.40
CA THR A 8 -33.79 -15.02 -35.01
C THR A 8 -34.12 -13.88 -34.01
N LEU A 9 -33.13 -13.28 -33.40
CA LEU A 9 -33.28 -12.07 -32.55
C LEU A 9 -33.30 -10.83 -33.45
N VAL A 10 -34.44 -10.13 -33.41
CA VAL A 10 -34.64 -8.83 -34.04
C VAL A 10 -34.10 -7.74 -33.13
N TRP A 11 -33.15 -6.96 -33.62
CA TRP A 11 -32.66 -5.75 -32.94
C TRP A 11 -33.59 -4.59 -33.23
N SER A 12 -34.25 -4.01 -32.24
CA SER A 12 -34.97 -2.76 -32.37
C SER A 12 -34.00 -1.61 -32.15
N GLU A 13 -33.90 -0.73 -33.12
CA GLU A 13 -33.15 0.52 -33.08
C GLU A 13 -33.79 1.48 -32.06
N TYR A 14 -33.04 1.83 -31.01
CA TYR A 14 -33.37 2.95 -30.14
C TYR A 14 -32.77 4.24 -30.70
N VAL A 15 -33.62 5.13 -31.21
CA VAL A 15 -33.26 6.49 -31.61
C VAL A 15 -33.10 7.37 -30.35
N LEU A 16 -31.91 7.91 -30.13
CA LEU A 16 -31.64 8.89 -29.10
C LEU A 16 -32.04 10.29 -29.57
N PRO A 17 -32.67 11.11 -28.72
CA PRO A 17 -32.93 12.52 -29.03
C PRO A 17 -31.63 13.35 -28.91
N ALA A 18 -31.48 14.25 -29.88
CA ALA A 18 -30.34 15.18 -29.93
C ALA A 18 -30.53 16.39 -29.03
N LYS A 19 -29.40 16.87 -28.47
CA LYS A 19 -29.01 18.24 -28.09
C LYS A 19 -29.21 18.75 -26.69
N SER A 20 -28.12 19.24 -26.09
CA SER A 20 -27.83 20.70 -26.10
C SER A 20 -26.35 20.99 -25.69
N ASN A 21 -25.82 22.05 -26.25
CA ASN A 21 -24.46 22.54 -26.19
C ASN A 21 -24.00 23.07 -24.83
N ASN A 22 -22.67 22.99 -24.66
CA ASN A 22 -21.77 23.89 -23.93
C ASN A 22 -21.45 23.59 -22.46
N SER A 23 -20.31 22.89 -22.31
CA SER A 23 -19.20 23.43 -21.52
C SER A 23 -17.95 22.61 -21.85
N LYS A 24 -16.88 23.25 -22.33
CA LYS A 24 -15.60 22.63 -22.63
C LYS A 24 -14.91 22.23 -21.32
N SER A 25 -15.22 21.02 -20.83
CA SER A 25 -14.37 20.36 -19.85
C SER A 25 -13.19 19.76 -20.62
N LYS A 26 -12.00 20.29 -20.39
CA LYS A 26 -10.71 19.72 -20.84
C LYS A 26 -10.36 18.49 -20.00
N TYR A 27 -11.19 17.46 -20.02
CA TYR A 27 -10.72 16.14 -19.65
C TYR A 27 -10.23 15.48 -20.93
N HIS A 28 -8.93 15.28 -21.02
CA HIS A 28 -8.34 14.39 -22.00
C HIS A 28 -9.08 13.05 -21.89
N LYS A 29 -9.77 12.70 -22.95
CA LYS A 29 -10.29 11.36 -23.16
C LYS A 29 -9.07 10.47 -23.38
N GLN A 30 -8.46 10.01 -22.26
CA GLN A 30 -7.52 8.90 -22.34
C GLN A 30 -8.26 7.79 -23.07
N ALA A 31 -7.69 7.36 -24.20
CA ALA A 31 -8.11 6.12 -24.82
C ALA A 31 -8.19 5.08 -23.70
N ILE A 32 -9.34 4.43 -23.55
CA ILE A 32 -9.49 3.31 -22.63
C ILE A 32 -8.61 2.24 -23.26
N ASP A 33 -7.35 2.23 -22.82
CA ASP A 33 -6.44 1.13 -23.07
C ASP A 33 -7.12 -0.06 -22.42
N MET A 34 -7.62 -0.99 -23.23
CA MET A 34 -8.29 -2.20 -22.75
C MET A 34 -7.21 -3.03 -22.05
N LYS A 35 -7.00 -2.77 -20.77
CA LYS A 35 -6.09 -3.58 -19.95
C LYS A 35 -6.63 -5.00 -19.95
N ASP A 36 -5.78 -5.97 -20.22
CA ASP A 36 -6.13 -7.40 -20.19
C ASP A 36 -6.71 -7.83 -18.83
N PHE A 37 -6.35 -7.10 -17.76
CA PHE A 37 -6.78 -7.36 -16.41
C PHE A 37 -7.30 -6.07 -15.74
N GLN A 38 -8.51 -6.13 -15.17
CA GLN A 38 -9.08 -5.05 -14.35
C GLN A 38 -8.65 -5.21 -12.88
N ILE A 39 -7.45 -4.74 -12.55
CA ILE A 39 -6.99 -4.70 -11.15
C ILE A 39 -7.68 -3.52 -10.46
N GLN A 40 -8.41 -3.81 -9.37
CA GLN A 40 -9.23 -2.83 -8.62
C GLN A 40 -8.55 -2.34 -7.33
N GLY A 41 -7.35 -2.81 -7.02
CA GLY A 41 -6.60 -2.47 -5.82
C GLY A 41 -5.93 -3.69 -5.21
N ILE A 42 -5.58 -3.60 -3.94
CA ILE A 42 -5.05 -4.70 -3.16
C ILE A 42 -6.21 -5.30 -2.36
N ASN A 43 -6.49 -6.60 -2.50
CA ASN A 43 -7.50 -7.27 -1.69
C ASN A 43 -6.99 -7.51 -0.26
N HIS A 44 -5.80 -8.10 -0.14
CA HIS A 44 -5.11 -8.21 1.16
C HIS A 44 -3.61 -8.40 0.97
N ILE A 45 -2.86 -8.05 2.02
CA ILE A 45 -1.44 -8.33 2.17
C ILE A 45 -1.30 -9.36 3.27
N ALA A 46 -0.60 -10.47 2.99
CA ALA A 46 -0.37 -11.54 3.95
C ALA A 46 1.09 -11.55 4.43
N LEU A 47 1.28 -11.47 5.72
CA LEU A 47 2.55 -11.46 6.43
C LEU A 47 2.66 -12.68 7.35
N VAL A 48 3.83 -12.95 7.89
CA VAL A 48 4.03 -14.01 8.87
C VAL A 48 4.48 -13.38 10.19
N CYS A 49 3.77 -13.70 11.29
CA CYS A 49 4.13 -13.25 12.63
C CYS A 49 4.74 -14.39 13.45
N LYS A 50 5.54 -14.01 14.44
CA LYS A 50 6.15 -14.94 15.41
C LYS A 50 5.19 -15.31 16.54
N ASP A 51 4.41 -14.33 17.02
CA ASP A 51 3.48 -14.47 18.14
C ASP A 51 2.17 -13.77 17.76
N LEU A 52 1.15 -14.57 17.41
CA LEU A 52 -0.11 -14.03 16.92
C LEU A 52 -0.87 -13.25 17.99
N ALA A 53 -0.80 -13.63 19.27
CA ALA A 53 -1.46 -12.89 20.34
C ALA A 53 -0.88 -11.47 20.47
N ARG A 54 0.44 -11.34 20.42
CA ARG A 54 1.14 -10.06 20.42
C ARG A 54 0.83 -9.23 19.17
N THR A 55 0.75 -9.87 18.01
CA THR A 55 0.37 -9.22 16.76
C THR A 55 -1.07 -8.70 16.83
N VAL A 56 -2.02 -9.53 17.31
CA VAL A 56 -3.41 -9.09 17.49
C VAL A 56 -3.49 -7.88 18.44
N ASP A 57 -2.80 -7.94 19.59
CA ASP A 57 -2.78 -6.83 20.55
C ASP A 57 -2.26 -5.53 19.89
N PHE A 58 -1.16 -5.61 19.14
CA PHE A 58 -0.59 -4.45 18.46
C PHE A 58 -1.56 -3.86 17.43
N TYR A 59 -2.08 -4.66 16.51
CA TYR A 59 -2.92 -4.14 15.43
C TYR A 59 -4.31 -3.70 15.92
N THR A 60 -4.87 -4.32 16.96
CA THR A 60 -6.17 -3.89 17.51
C THR A 60 -6.03 -2.78 18.55
N ASN A 61 -5.16 -2.92 19.55
CA ASN A 61 -5.11 -2.00 20.68
C ASN A 61 -4.18 -0.80 20.44
N MET A 62 -3.07 -0.97 19.68
CA MET A 62 -2.17 0.14 19.36
C MET A 62 -2.65 0.90 18.12
N LEU A 63 -2.92 0.20 17.01
CA LEU A 63 -3.32 0.84 15.74
C LEU A 63 -4.83 1.04 15.61
N GLY A 64 -5.65 0.31 16.37
CA GLY A 64 -7.11 0.44 16.34
C GLY A 64 -7.77 -0.25 15.15
N LEU A 65 -7.13 -1.23 14.53
CA LEU A 65 -7.72 -2.00 13.44
C LEU A 65 -8.70 -3.05 13.97
N ASN A 66 -9.76 -3.31 13.20
CA ASN A 66 -10.73 -4.34 13.53
C ASN A 66 -10.26 -5.71 13.04
N LEU A 67 -10.22 -6.70 13.93
CA LEU A 67 -10.06 -8.10 13.54
C LEU A 67 -11.36 -8.58 12.90
N ILE A 68 -11.33 -8.97 11.62
CA ILE A 68 -12.52 -9.29 10.83
C ILE A 68 -12.65 -10.78 10.46
N LYS A 69 -11.54 -11.55 10.53
CA LYS A 69 -11.55 -12.97 10.21
C LYS A 69 -10.46 -13.71 10.94
N THR A 70 -10.78 -14.93 11.40
CA THR A 70 -9.81 -15.88 11.96
C THR A 70 -10.01 -17.25 11.32
N ILE A 71 -8.91 -17.95 11.05
CA ILE A 71 -8.90 -19.28 10.44
C ILE A 71 -7.91 -20.14 11.20
N ALA A 72 -8.32 -21.34 11.60
CA ALA A 72 -7.41 -22.40 12.05
C ALA A 72 -6.93 -23.20 10.82
N LEU A 73 -5.63 -23.47 10.74
CA LEU A 73 -5.03 -24.22 9.64
C LEU A 73 -4.87 -25.71 10.04
N PRO A 74 -4.88 -26.65 9.07
CA PRO A 74 -4.81 -28.07 9.35
C PRO A 74 -3.54 -28.52 10.09
N ASP A 75 -2.43 -27.78 9.94
CA ASP A 75 -1.13 -28.05 10.56
C ASP A 75 -0.97 -27.43 11.96
N GLY A 76 -2.07 -26.92 12.55
CA GLY A 76 -2.08 -26.23 13.84
C GLY A 76 -1.70 -24.76 13.74
N GLY A 77 -1.44 -24.22 12.53
CA GLY A 77 -1.25 -22.81 12.31
C GLY A 77 -2.53 -22.00 12.37
N GLN A 78 -2.41 -20.69 12.21
CA GLN A 78 -3.54 -19.76 12.22
C GLN A 78 -3.37 -18.67 11.15
N HIS A 79 -4.50 -18.11 10.69
CA HIS A 79 -4.51 -17.01 9.72
C HIS A 79 -5.60 -16.01 10.09
N PHE A 80 -5.20 -14.78 10.36
CA PHE A 80 -6.03 -13.71 10.90
C PHE A 80 -6.01 -12.52 9.98
N PHE A 81 -7.14 -11.80 9.88
CA PHE A 81 -7.32 -10.65 8.99
C PHE A 81 -7.81 -9.43 9.76
N PHE A 82 -7.21 -8.29 9.48
CA PHE A 82 -7.58 -6.98 10.01
C PHE A 82 -8.08 -6.08 8.89
N ASP A 83 -9.17 -5.38 9.13
CA ASP A 83 -9.69 -4.36 8.20
C ASP A 83 -8.76 -3.13 8.18
N ILE A 84 -8.29 -2.73 7.00
CA ILE A 84 -7.50 -1.51 6.78
C ILE A 84 -8.27 -0.44 6.00
N GLY A 85 -9.57 -0.63 5.81
CA GLY A 85 -10.45 0.28 5.07
C GLY A 85 -10.57 -0.07 3.59
N ASN A 86 -11.55 0.53 2.93
CA ASN A 86 -11.87 0.37 1.50
C ASN A 86 -12.17 -1.06 1.04
N GLY A 87 -12.41 -2.00 1.95
CA GLY A 87 -12.58 -3.42 1.65
C GLY A 87 -11.26 -4.19 1.54
N ASP A 88 -10.14 -3.55 1.82
CA ASP A 88 -8.82 -4.17 1.85
C ASP A 88 -8.49 -4.72 3.24
N ALA A 89 -7.64 -5.75 3.31
CA ALA A 89 -7.23 -6.34 4.58
C ALA A 89 -5.71 -6.48 4.72
N LEU A 90 -5.25 -6.42 5.97
CA LEU A 90 -3.94 -6.88 6.38
C LEU A 90 -4.11 -8.23 7.06
N ALA A 91 -3.39 -9.25 6.61
CA ALA A 91 -3.52 -10.60 7.11
C ALA A 91 -2.20 -11.12 7.70
N PHE A 92 -2.32 -11.96 8.71
CA PHE A 92 -1.17 -12.61 9.34
C PHE A 92 -1.34 -14.11 9.38
N PHE A 93 -0.32 -14.82 8.92
CA PHE A 93 -0.11 -16.22 9.21
C PHE A 93 0.74 -16.38 10.46
N TRP A 94 0.40 -17.34 11.27
CA TRP A 94 1.25 -17.90 12.29
C TRP A 94 1.45 -19.40 12.01
N PHE A 95 2.71 -19.81 11.90
CA PHE A 95 3.08 -21.21 11.67
C PHE A 95 3.92 -21.72 12.84
N PRO A 96 3.59 -22.87 13.46
CA PRO A 96 4.37 -23.45 14.56
C PRO A 96 5.85 -23.67 14.23
N GLN A 97 6.16 -23.89 12.94
CA GLN A 97 7.51 -24.21 12.44
C GLN A 97 8.09 -23.10 11.54
N ALA A 98 7.59 -21.87 11.64
CA ALA A 98 8.13 -20.76 10.83
C ALA A 98 9.63 -20.55 11.10
N PRO A 99 10.46 -20.35 10.08
CA PRO A 99 11.88 -20.02 10.26
C PRO A 99 12.02 -18.66 10.96
N LEU A 100 13.19 -18.42 11.54
CA LEU A 100 13.52 -17.14 12.17
C LEU A 100 13.57 -16.01 11.11
N ALA A 101 13.19 -14.82 11.53
CA ALA A 101 13.33 -13.61 10.72
C ALA A 101 14.81 -13.34 10.40
N ALA A 102 15.07 -12.73 9.23
CA ALA A 102 16.38 -12.31 8.78
C ALA A 102 16.36 -10.80 8.45
N PRO A 103 16.43 -9.90 9.46
CA PRO A 103 16.43 -8.46 9.27
C PRO A 103 17.56 -7.96 8.37
N GLY A 104 17.29 -7.00 7.47
CA GLY A 104 18.22 -6.55 6.44
C GLY A 104 18.26 -7.46 5.20
N ILE A 105 17.62 -8.63 5.27
CA ILE A 105 17.41 -9.55 4.15
C ILE A 105 15.92 -9.59 3.81
N ALA A 106 15.09 -10.17 4.68
CA ALA A 106 13.65 -10.34 4.44
C ALA A 106 12.80 -9.12 4.91
N SER A 107 13.39 -8.22 5.68
CA SER A 107 12.75 -7.02 6.22
C SER A 107 13.78 -5.90 6.43
N ALA A 108 13.33 -4.70 6.78
CA ALA A 108 14.18 -3.59 7.18
C ALA A 108 15.04 -3.95 8.41
N ARG A 109 16.19 -3.26 8.56
CA ARG A 109 17.08 -3.43 9.70
C ARG A 109 16.46 -2.84 10.97
N PRO A 110 16.74 -3.40 12.17
CA PRO A 110 16.22 -2.85 13.43
C PRO A 110 16.63 -1.40 13.72
N ASP A 111 17.77 -0.95 13.16
CA ASP A 111 18.31 0.41 13.32
C ASP A 111 17.83 1.39 12.22
N ALA A 112 16.87 0.98 11.37
CA ALA A 112 16.42 1.78 10.23
C ALA A 112 15.83 3.14 10.66
N LEU A 113 15.10 3.19 11.79
CA LEU A 113 14.51 4.44 12.29
C LEU A 113 15.56 5.46 12.77
N GLN A 114 16.75 5.00 13.20
CA GLN A 114 17.84 5.85 13.66
C GLN A 114 18.79 6.25 12.53
N THR A 115 19.05 5.32 11.62
CA THR A 115 20.06 5.50 10.56
C THR A 115 19.47 6.02 9.26
N GLY A 116 18.16 5.89 9.06
CA GLY A 116 17.51 6.13 7.78
C GLY A 116 17.86 5.09 6.70
N ASN A 117 18.60 4.02 7.06
CA ASN A 117 18.98 2.97 6.10
C ASN A 117 17.87 1.94 5.95
N LEU A 118 17.08 2.09 4.89
CA LEU A 118 15.98 1.19 4.55
C LEU A 118 16.41 0.03 3.61
N THR A 119 17.70 -0.16 3.37
CA THR A 119 18.17 -1.19 2.43
C THR A 119 17.81 -2.58 2.96
N SER A 120 17.15 -3.38 2.11
CA SER A 120 16.84 -4.79 2.31
C SER A 120 17.11 -5.57 1.03
N ALA A 121 17.03 -6.89 1.07
CA ALA A 121 17.37 -7.73 -0.07
C ALA A 121 16.37 -7.58 -1.23
N HIS A 122 16.82 -7.91 -2.44
CA HIS A 122 15.94 -7.96 -3.61
C HIS A 122 14.76 -8.93 -3.35
N GLY A 123 13.55 -8.49 -3.68
CA GLY A 123 12.35 -9.29 -3.49
C GLY A 123 11.78 -9.31 -2.06
N SER A 124 12.45 -8.66 -1.08
CA SER A 124 11.88 -8.49 0.26
C SER A 124 10.80 -7.41 0.28
N MET A 125 9.92 -7.47 1.28
CA MET A 125 9.04 -6.35 1.58
C MET A 125 9.83 -5.31 2.39
N ASN A 126 9.98 -4.10 1.83
CA ASN A 126 10.73 -3.03 2.50
C ASN A 126 9.91 -2.45 3.68
N HIS A 127 8.72 -1.94 3.40
CA HIS A 127 7.77 -1.44 4.40
C HIS A 127 6.32 -1.55 3.89
N LEU A 128 5.38 -1.35 4.77
CA LEU A 128 3.96 -1.26 4.48
C LEU A 128 3.47 0.15 4.87
N ALA A 129 2.98 0.90 3.89
CA ALA A 129 2.44 2.24 4.09
C ALA A 129 0.90 2.22 4.16
N PHE A 130 0.35 2.79 5.24
CA PHE A 130 -1.07 3.07 5.39
C PHE A 130 -1.34 4.53 5.02
N LYS A 131 -2.31 4.76 4.14
CA LYS A 131 -2.75 6.10 3.81
C LYS A 131 -3.50 6.71 4.99
N VAL A 132 -3.07 7.91 5.42
CA VAL A 132 -3.70 8.67 6.51
C VAL A 132 -4.00 10.11 6.06
N PRO A 133 -4.95 10.81 6.73
CA PRO A 133 -5.17 12.24 6.48
C PRO A 133 -3.95 13.08 6.89
N LEU A 134 -3.57 14.05 6.04
CA LEU A 134 -2.41 14.91 6.28
C LEU A 134 -2.50 15.67 7.62
N GLU A 135 -3.67 16.23 7.91
CA GLU A 135 -3.93 16.99 9.13
C GLU A 135 -3.87 16.13 10.41
N LYS A 136 -3.82 14.81 10.27
CA LYS A 136 -3.76 13.85 11.40
C LYS A 136 -2.38 13.27 11.67
N ILE A 137 -1.41 13.47 10.79
CA ILE A 137 -0.13 12.75 10.86
C ILE A 137 0.62 13.02 12.17
N GLU A 138 0.69 14.28 12.61
CA GLU A 138 1.37 14.63 13.87
C GLU A 138 0.55 14.19 15.10
N GLU A 139 -0.78 14.22 15.03
CA GLU A 139 -1.65 13.65 16.07
C GLU A 139 -1.39 12.15 16.21
N TYR A 140 -1.31 11.42 15.10
CA TYR A 140 -1.05 9.98 15.09
C TYR A 140 0.34 9.65 15.59
N ARG A 141 1.35 10.43 15.21
CA ARG A 141 2.70 10.30 15.77
C ARG A 141 2.69 10.41 17.30
N LYS A 142 2.06 11.45 17.85
CA LYS A 142 1.94 11.63 19.30
C LYS A 142 1.19 10.49 19.98
N LYS A 143 0.12 9.98 19.36
CA LYS A 143 -0.62 8.83 19.88
C LYS A 143 0.24 7.57 19.95
N LEU A 144 1.01 7.26 18.91
CA LEU A 144 1.91 6.10 18.89
C LEU A 144 2.99 6.23 19.96
N VAL A 145 3.63 7.41 20.09
CA VAL A 145 4.63 7.70 21.13
C VAL A 145 4.02 7.53 22.53
N SER A 146 2.81 8.04 22.79
CA SER A 146 2.14 7.90 24.08
C SER A 146 1.81 6.46 24.44
N LYS A 147 1.69 5.58 23.46
CA LYS A 147 1.51 4.13 23.61
C LYS A 147 2.85 3.36 23.70
N GLY A 148 3.99 4.06 23.73
CA GLY A 148 5.31 3.45 23.86
C GLY A 148 5.91 2.96 22.52
N VAL A 149 5.31 3.29 21.39
CA VAL A 149 5.86 2.94 20.08
C VAL A 149 6.95 3.94 19.71
N GLN A 150 8.13 3.46 19.28
CA GLN A 150 9.18 4.30 18.74
C GLN A 150 8.81 4.74 17.32
N VAL A 151 8.76 6.06 17.08
CA VAL A 151 8.31 6.66 15.83
C VAL A 151 9.31 7.73 15.38
N THR A 152 9.57 7.84 14.07
CA THR A 152 10.37 8.94 13.51
C THR A 152 9.70 10.30 13.73
N PRO A 153 10.44 11.42 13.63
CA PRO A 153 9.83 12.70 13.28
C PRO A 153 9.00 12.59 12.01
N VAL A 154 8.13 13.57 11.75
CA VAL A 154 7.48 13.66 10.45
C VAL A 154 8.54 13.99 9.40
N LEU A 155 8.60 13.19 8.34
CA LEU A 155 9.51 13.34 7.21
C LEU A 155 8.71 13.81 6.00
N HIS A 156 9.18 14.84 5.32
CA HIS A 156 8.55 15.40 4.14
C HIS A 156 9.32 14.97 2.89
N HIS A 157 8.78 13.99 2.16
CA HIS A 157 9.37 13.52 0.90
C HIS A 157 9.13 14.58 -0.18
N ALA A 158 10.19 14.97 -0.88
CA ALA A 158 10.18 16.09 -1.79
C ALA A 158 10.99 15.81 -3.07
N ASP A 159 10.58 16.45 -4.16
CA ASP A 159 11.25 16.38 -5.48
C ASP A 159 12.53 17.24 -5.49
N VAL A 160 13.45 16.91 -4.58
CA VAL A 160 14.76 17.55 -4.42
C VAL A 160 15.87 16.49 -4.36
N PRO A 161 17.16 16.83 -4.61
CA PRO A 161 18.25 15.85 -4.64
C PRO A 161 18.42 15.01 -3.35
N SER A 162 18.08 15.55 -2.19
CA SER A 162 18.10 14.84 -0.91
C SER A 162 16.91 13.86 -0.73
N GLY A 163 15.85 14.04 -1.54
CA GLY A 163 14.59 13.32 -1.38
C GLY A 163 13.69 13.83 -0.25
N PHE A 164 14.16 14.79 0.55
CA PHE A 164 13.45 15.31 1.73
C PHE A 164 13.56 16.83 1.83
N SER A 165 12.47 17.48 2.26
CA SER A 165 12.43 18.87 2.68
C SER A 165 12.31 18.98 4.21
N PRO A 166 12.92 19.97 4.87
CA PRO A 166 12.76 20.19 6.30
C PRO A 166 11.34 20.64 6.69
N GLU A 167 10.63 21.27 5.77
CA GLU A 167 9.26 21.74 5.93
C GLU A 167 8.45 21.42 4.67
N VAL A 168 7.13 21.50 4.77
CA VAL A 168 6.23 21.34 3.62
C VAL A 168 6.37 22.55 2.70
N ASP A 169 6.69 22.29 1.44
CA ASP A 169 6.79 23.28 0.36
C ASP A 169 6.19 22.73 -0.95
N GLU A 170 6.34 23.46 -2.06
CA GLU A 170 5.80 23.08 -3.37
C GLU A 170 6.44 21.82 -3.97
N THR A 171 7.60 21.40 -3.48
CA THR A 171 8.28 20.18 -3.93
C THR A 171 7.82 18.95 -3.14
N THR A 172 7.16 19.15 -1.99
CA THR A 172 6.72 18.07 -1.12
C THR A 172 5.52 17.32 -1.72
N PHE A 173 5.59 15.99 -1.75
CA PHE A 173 4.51 15.16 -2.29
C PHE A 173 3.89 14.19 -1.28
N ILE A 174 4.65 13.73 -0.27
CA ILE A 174 4.17 12.87 0.83
C ILE A 174 4.82 13.32 2.14
N SER A 175 4.03 13.33 3.22
CA SER A 175 4.55 13.42 4.59
C SER A 175 4.33 12.10 5.30
N SER A 176 5.38 11.59 5.99
CA SER A 176 5.38 10.25 6.54
C SER A 176 5.94 10.19 7.95
N ILE A 177 5.48 9.19 8.72
CA ILE A 177 6.12 8.71 9.94
C ILE A 177 6.34 7.21 9.84
N TYR A 178 7.47 6.73 10.38
CA TYR A 178 7.85 5.33 10.35
C TYR A 178 7.97 4.75 11.75
N PHE A 179 7.57 3.49 11.90
CA PHE A 179 7.64 2.73 13.14
C PHE A 179 7.66 1.23 12.84
N PHE A 180 8.08 0.43 13.82
CA PHE A 180 8.07 -1.03 13.68
C PHE A 180 6.87 -1.65 14.38
N ASP A 181 6.36 -2.73 13.78
CA ASP A 181 5.50 -3.67 14.48
C ASP A 181 6.30 -4.58 15.42
N PRO A 182 5.64 -5.44 16.24
CA PRO A 182 6.34 -6.32 17.17
C PRO A 182 7.30 -7.33 16.56
N ASP A 183 7.14 -7.68 15.29
CA ASP A 183 7.98 -8.64 14.58
C ASP A 183 9.08 -7.99 13.73
N GLY A 184 9.19 -6.66 13.78
CA GLY A 184 10.18 -5.89 13.03
C GLY A 184 9.76 -5.59 11.59
N ILE A 185 8.45 -5.63 11.30
CA ILE A 185 7.91 -5.14 10.04
C ILE A 185 7.90 -3.62 10.10
N LEU A 186 8.57 -2.98 9.14
CA LEU A 186 8.56 -1.52 9.05
C LEU A 186 7.20 -1.06 8.51
N LEU A 187 6.54 -0.22 9.29
CA LEU A 187 5.25 0.39 8.96
C LEU A 187 5.45 1.89 8.72
N GLU A 188 4.60 2.43 7.86
CA GLU A 188 4.55 3.85 7.54
C GLU A 188 3.11 4.35 7.64
N PHE A 189 2.90 5.52 8.24
CA PHE A 189 1.72 6.33 7.97
C PHE A 189 2.12 7.41 6.95
N ALA A 190 1.49 7.35 5.77
CA ALA A 190 1.77 8.21 4.63
C ALA A 190 0.58 9.11 4.31
N ALA A 191 0.81 10.40 4.25
CA ALA A 191 -0.17 11.41 3.89
C ALA A 191 0.24 12.10 2.60
N ASN A 192 -0.52 11.88 1.53
CA ASN A 192 -0.27 12.56 0.25
C ASN A 192 -0.64 14.04 0.35
N LEU A 193 0.26 14.91 -0.11
CA LEU A 193 0.00 16.34 -0.25
C LEU A 193 -0.62 16.67 -1.60
N ARG A 194 -0.39 15.81 -2.58
CA ARG A 194 -0.92 15.91 -3.95
C ARG A 194 -1.15 14.53 -4.55
N GLU A 195 -1.88 14.47 -5.64
CA GLU A 195 -1.95 13.27 -6.47
C GLU A 195 -0.62 13.09 -7.23
N LEU A 196 -0.24 11.83 -7.43
CA LEU A 196 0.93 11.43 -8.20
C LEU A 196 0.50 10.93 -9.58
N GLY A 197 1.42 10.94 -10.54
CA GLY A 197 1.22 10.38 -11.89
C GLY A 197 1.22 11.42 -13.01
N ASP A 198 1.60 12.68 -12.74
CA ASP A 198 1.88 13.67 -13.77
C ASP A 198 3.18 13.28 -14.50
N PRO A 199 3.15 12.95 -15.81
CA PRO A 199 4.34 12.51 -16.52
C PRO A 199 5.48 13.53 -16.55
N GLU A 200 5.15 14.83 -16.60
CA GLU A 200 6.15 15.90 -16.68
C GLU A 200 6.78 16.18 -15.32
N ARG A 201 6.09 15.89 -14.23
CA ARG A 201 6.54 16.13 -12.87
C ARG A 201 7.05 14.88 -12.18
N ASP A 202 6.30 13.76 -12.29
CA ASP A 202 6.51 12.59 -11.44
C ASP A 202 7.31 11.47 -12.14
N ILE A 203 7.46 11.49 -13.47
CA ILE A 203 8.05 10.40 -14.24
C ILE A 203 9.29 10.91 -15.01
N GLN A 204 10.22 11.54 -14.31
CA GLN A 204 11.40 12.17 -14.94
C GLN A 204 12.63 11.25 -15.00
N HIS A 205 12.66 10.19 -14.19
CA HIS A 205 13.82 9.31 -14.10
C HIS A 205 13.64 8.03 -14.92
N GLN A 206 14.71 7.64 -15.63
CA GLN A 206 14.75 6.36 -16.30
C GLN A 206 15.10 5.25 -15.31
N PRO A 207 14.54 4.03 -15.47
CA PRO A 207 14.91 2.89 -14.65
C PRO A 207 16.41 2.61 -14.70
N ALA A 208 17.03 2.47 -13.54
CA ALA A 208 18.42 2.09 -13.43
C ALA A 208 18.64 0.68 -14.06
N LYS A 209 19.73 0.52 -14.80
CA LYS A 209 20.17 -0.78 -15.34
C LYS A 209 21.34 -1.30 -14.51
N ILE A 210 21.32 -2.58 -14.19
CA ILE A 210 22.53 -3.24 -13.67
C ILE A 210 23.55 -3.22 -14.81
N LEU A 211 24.64 -2.47 -14.63
CA LEU A 211 25.80 -2.61 -15.48
C LEU A 211 26.31 -4.03 -15.23
N SER A 212 26.28 -4.90 -16.27
CA SER A 212 26.88 -6.23 -16.18
C SER A 212 28.30 -6.04 -15.64
N GLN A 213 28.58 -6.63 -14.47
CA GLN A 213 29.94 -6.71 -14.00
C GLN A 213 30.71 -7.44 -15.11
N VAL A 214 31.61 -6.70 -15.79
CA VAL A 214 32.57 -7.27 -16.70
C VAL A 214 33.50 -8.09 -15.80
N ASN A 215 33.32 -9.40 -15.83
CA ASN A 215 34.22 -10.35 -15.19
C ASN A 215 35.63 -10.30 -15.87
#